data_f561ba832de7878d0ec2b08d922f0fc9
#
_entry.id   f561ba832de7878d0ec2b08d922f0fc9
#
_cell.length_a   1.000
_cell.length_b   1.000
_cell.length_c   1.000
_cell.angle_alpha   90.00
_cell.angle_beta   90.00
_cell.angle_gamma   90.00
#
_symmetry.space_group_name_H-M   'P 1'
#
loop_
_entity.id
_entity.type
_entity.pdbx_description
1 polymer ?
#
loop_
_entity_poly.entity_id
_entity_poly.type
_entity_poly.pdbx_seq_one_letter_code
_entity_poly.pdbx_strand_id
1 'polypeptide(L)'
;PNRLEQARRKLVDLLQARSDAQTAIVVYAGSAHTLVPLSDDLATSRNLLEALKPSIMPQTGHRADLAVGKALQLLDQGALGQGRLLLIGSSLSAQEREGIRNRLGSDAPPLLMLGIGTRDGAPVVDENGQLLKDDQGAILLPRLDSPDLRSFLLDIGGRYRQARLDDNDLRGLGLLDGAHHLRADGQTQRLDTWADQGYWLLLPLLLLAACAGRRGWL
;
A
#
# COMPACT_ATOMS: atom_id res chain seq x y z
N PRO A 1 -10.02 20.00 -4.55
CA PRO A 1 -9.90 18.55 -4.74
C PRO A 1 -10.55 17.84 -3.57
N ASN A 2 -11.37 16.82 -3.84
CA ASN A 2 -11.97 15.99 -2.80
C ASN A 2 -10.93 15.08 -2.15
N ARG A 3 -11.28 14.43 -1.03
CA ARG A 3 -10.33 13.55 -0.28
C ARG A 3 -9.84 12.38 -1.11
N LEU A 4 -10.70 11.79 -1.94
CA LEU A 4 -10.33 10.68 -2.82
C LEU A 4 -9.29 11.12 -3.86
N GLU A 5 -9.44 12.31 -4.41
CA GLU A 5 -8.46 12.88 -5.34
C GLU A 5 -7.12 13.18 -4.67
N GLN A 6 -7.15 13.68 -3.41
CA GLN A 6 -5.92 13.88 -2.64
C GLN A 6 -5.22 12.54 -2.36
N ALA A 7 -5.99 11.51 -1.93
CA ALA A 7 -5.47 10.17 -1.72
C ALA A 7 -4.85 9.60 -2.99
N ARG A 8 -5.55 9.73 -4.12
CA ARG A 8 -5.10 9.24 -5.41
C ARG A 8 -3.79 9.89 -5.86
N ARG A 9 -3.68 11.23 -5.75
CA ARG A 9 -2.45 11.95 -6.07
C ARG A 9 -1.28 11.45 -5.22
N LYS A 10 -1.46 11.37 -3.91
CA LYS A 10 -0.41 10.88 -3.00
C LYS A 10 0.00 9.44 -3.28
N LEU A 11 -0.94 8.59 -3.66
CA LEU A 11 -0.61 7.22 -4.08
C LEU A 11 0.17 7.19 -5.38
N VAL A 12 -0.21 8.00 -6.38
CA VAL A 12 0.54 8.10 -7.64
C VAL A 12 1.96 8.63 -7.41
N ASP A 13 2.11 9.68 -6.60
CA ASP A 13 3.42 10.23 -6.22
C ASP A 13 4.29 9.16 -5.53
N LEU A 14 3.70 8.42 -4.58
CA LEU A 14 4.39 7.32 -3.89
C LEU A 14 4.79 6.20 -4.84
N LEU A 15 3.90 5.75 -5.72
CA LEU A 15 4.17 4.71 -6.71
C LEU A 15 5.32 5.11 -7.65
N GLN A 16 5.33 6.36 -8.11
CA GLN A 16 6.40 6.89 -8.98
C GLN A 16 7.74 6.96 -8.25
N ALA A 17 7.72 7.42 -6.98
CA ALA A 17 8.91 7.52 -6.16
C ALA A 17 9.47 6.15 -5.75
N ARG A 18 8.64 5.09 -5.77
CA ARG A 18 8.98 3.72 -5.36
C ARG A 18 8.77 2.72 -6.50
N SER A 19 9.19 3.08 -7.70
CA SER A 19 9.21 2.18 -8.86
C SER A 19 10.13 0.95 -8.68
N ASP A 20 10.93 0.94 -7.63
CA ASP A 20 11.81 -0.16 -7.20
C ASP A 20 11.11 -1.21 -6.33
N ALA A 21 9.84 -1.00 -5.97
CA ALA A 21 9.13 -1.85 -5.03
C ALA A 21 7.80 -2.36 -5.60
N GLN A 22 7.46 -3.59 -5.26
CA GLN A 22 6.11 -4.10 -5.51
C GLN A 22 5.11 -3.45 -4.55
N THR A 23 3.96 -3.06 -5.07
CA THR A 23 2.90 -2.42 -4.28
C THR A 23 1.57 -3.10 -4.53
N ALA A 24 0.85 -3.41 -3.46
CA ALA A 24 -0.55 -3.81 -3.51
C ALA A 24 -1.45 -2.65 -3.09
N ILE A 25 -2.63 -2.54 -3.68
CA ILE A 25 -3.60 -1.50 -3.34
C ILE A 25 -4.90 -2.16 -2.92
N VAL A 26 -5.34 -1.83 -1.72
CA VAL A 26 -6.62 -2.26 -1.15
C VAL A 26 -7.52 -1.04 -1.01
N VAL A 27 -8.74 -1.15 -1.52
CA VAL A 27 -9.79 -0.13 -1.35
C VAL A 27 -10.81 -0.62 -0.33
N TYR A 28 -11.35 0.32 0.45
CA TYR A 28 -12.32 -0.04 1.47
C TYR A 28 -13.43 1.01 1.64
N ALA A 29 -14.57 0.51 2.09
CA ALA A 29 -15.72 1.25 2.59
C ALA A 29 -16.36 0.40 3.70
N GLY A 30 -17.58 -0.08 3.58
CA GLY A 30 -18.16 -1.11 4.47
C GLY A 30 -17.53 -2.49 4.31
N SER A 31 -16.80 -2.73 3.22
CA SER A 31 -16.02 -3.93 2.91
C SER A 31 -14.64 -3.55 2.35
N ALA A 32 -13.72 -4.51 2.26
CA ALA A 32 -12.38 -4.28 1.74
C ALA A 32 -12.07 -5.19 0.54
N HIS A 33 -11.55 -4.62 -0.54
CA HIS A 33 -11.29 -5.31 -1.80
C HIS A 33 -9.90 -4.98 -2.32
N THR A 34 -9.23 -5.98 -2.91
CA THR A 34 -7.97 -5.77 -3.61
C THR A 34 -8.23 -5.09 -4.94
N LEU A 35 -7.73 -3.88 -5.11
CA LEU A 35 -7.74 -3.17 -6.39
C LEU A 35 -6.57 -3.59 -7.26
N VAL A 36 -5.37 -3.67 -6.67
CA VAL A 36 -4.15 -4.13 -7.32
C VAL A 36 -3.49 -5.17 -6.41
N PRO A 37 -3.21 -6.39 -6.87
CA PRO A 37 -2.39 -7.35 -6.13
C PRO A 37 -0.95 -6.84 -6.04
N LEU A 38 -0.09 -7.52 -5.30
CA LEU A 38 1.32 -7.15 -5.20
C LEU A 38 1.96 -7.18 -6.61
N SER A 39 2.35 -6.02 -7.12
CA SER A 39 2.84 -5.83 -8.49
C SER A 39 3.78 -4.64 -8.58
N ASP A 40 4.68 -4.66 -9.53
CA ASP A 40 5.54 -3.56 -9.96
C ASP A 40 5.01 -2.81 -11.20
N ASP A 41 3.85 -3.23 -11.73
CA ASP A 41 3.20 -2.57 -12.87
C ASP A 41 2.55 -1.24 -12.44
N LEU A 42 3.32 -0.17 -12.57
CA LEU A 42 2.87 1.19 -12.25
C LEU A 42 1.78 1.69 -13.20
N ALA A 43 1.84 1.30 -14.48
CA ALA A 43 0.88 1.78 -15.48
C ALA A 43 -0.52 1.24 -15.18
N THR A 44 -0.62 -0.07 -14.95
CA THR A 44 -1.89 -0.70 -14.55
C THR A 44 -2.40 -0.17 -13.22
N SER A 45 -1.52 -0.03 -12.23
CA SER A 45 -1.88 0.51 -10.90
C SER A 45 -2.46 1.93 -11.00
N ARG A 46 -1.84 2.79 -11.81
CA ARG A 46 -2.31 4.16 -12.05
C ARG A 46 -3.67 4.18 -12.75
N ASN A 47 -3.85 3.40 -13.82
CA ASN A 47 -5.11 3.34 -14.56
C ASN A 47 -6.27 2.88 -13.67
N LEU A 48 -6.04 1.88 -12.82
CA LEU A 48 -7.05 1.40 -11.87
C LEU A 48 -7.38 2.45 -10.80
N LEU A 49 -6.37 3.18 -10.31
CA LEU A 49 -6.58 4.28 -9.36
C LEU A 49 -7.38 5.44 -9.99
N GLU A 50 -7.13 5.75 -11.26
CA GLU A 50 -7.86 6.81 -11.97
C GLU A 50 -9.33 6.42 -12.21
N ALA A 51 -9.62 5.15 -12.46
CA ALA A 51 -10.96 4.61 -12.64
C ALA A 51 -11.76 4.45 -11.33
N LEU A 52 -11.09 4.52 -10.17
CA LEU A 52 -11.72 4.28 -8.87
C LEU A 52 -12.78 5.35 -8.57
N LYS A 53 -14.01 4.91 -8.28
CA LYS A 53 -15.14 5.76 -7.86
C LYS A 53 -15.77 5.19 -6.60
N PRO A 54 -16.35 6.03 -5.73
CA PRO A 54 -17.04 5.53 -4.52
C PRO A 54 -18.18 4.54 -4.84
N SER A 55 -18.87 4.73 -5.96
CA SER A 55 -20.00 3.90 -6.40
C SER A 55 -19.64 2.45 -6.74
N ILE A 56 -18.37 2.13 -6.97
CA ILE A 56 -17.97 0.74 -7.23
C ILE A 56 -17.91 -0.11 -5.95
N MET A 57 -17.96 0.50 -4.77
CA MET A 57 -17.94 -0.24 -3.52
C MET A 57 -19.29 -0.89 -3.24
N PRO A 58 -19.32 -2.24 -3.02
CA PRO A 58 -20.58 -2.95 -2.88
C PRO A 58 -21.30 -2.63 -1.55
N GLN A 59 -20.58 -2.17 -0.54
CA GLN A 59 -21.09 -1.83 0.78
C GLN A 59 -20.65 -0.44 1.18
N THR A 60 -21.61 0.39 1.57
CA THR A 60 -21.33 1.70 2.17
C THR A 60 -20.84 1.52 3.61
N GLY A 61 -20.13 2.51 4.13
CA GLY A 61 -19.60 2.48 5.50
C GLY A 61 -18.10 2.72 5.55
N HIS A 62 -17.51 2.34 6.68
CA HIS A 62 -16.10 2.58 6.96
C HIS A 62 -15.53 1.41 7.77
N ARG A 63 -14.66 0.60 7.16
CA ARG A 63 -14.08 -0.61 7.76
C ARG A 63 -12.59 -0.72 7.41
N ALA A 64 -11.80 0.23 7.91
CA ALA A 64 -10.35 0.24 7.75
C ALA A 64 -9.67 -1.01 8.35
N ASP A 65 -10.27 -1.60 9.40
CA ASP A 65 -9.80 -2.84 10.00
C ASP A 65 -9.79 -4.02 9.03
N LEU A 66 -10.82 -4.11 8.16
CA LEU A 66 -10.87 -5.15 7.11
C LEU A 66 -9.79 -4.90 6.04
N ALA A 67 -9.54 -3.62 5.71
CA ALA A 67 -8.50 -3.26 4.76
C ALA A 67 -7.10 -3.63 5.27
N VAL A 68 -6.81 -3.36 6.54
CA VAL A 68 -5.55 -3.76 7.18
C VAL A 68 -5.39 -5.28 7.15
N GLY A 69 -6.43 -6.03 7.52
CA GLY A 69 -6.40 -7.50 7.45
C GLY A 69 -6.16 -8.03 6.03
N LYS A 70 -6.79 -7.40 5.03
CA LYS A 70 -6.58 -7.77 3.62
C LYS A 70 -5.17 -7.45 3.13
N ALA A 71 -4.61 -6.32 3.54
CA ALA A 71 -3.25 -5.92 3.19
C ALA A 71 -2.20 -6.84 3.84
N LEU A 72 -2.40 -7.23 5.10
CA LEU A 72 -1.55 -8.22 5.78
C LEU A 72 -1.57 -9.57 5.05
N GLN A 73 -2.76 -10.03 4.63
CA GLN A 73 -2.91 -11.26 3.86
C GLN A 73 -2.14 -11.20 2.53
N LEU A 74 -2.18 -10.06 1.82
CA LEU A 74 -1.44 -9.88 0.57
C LEU A 74 0.08 -9.86 0.79
N LEU A 75 0.55 -9.25 1.88
CA LEU A 75 1.97 -9.27 2.24
C LEU A 75 2.44 -10.68 2.60
N ASP A 76 1.64 -11.44 3.35
CA ASP A 76 1.97 -12.82 3.71
C ASP A 76 2.10 -13.71 2.47
N GLN A 77 1.15 -13.58 1.54
CA GLN A 77 1.12 -14.39 0.31
C GLN A 77 2.21 -14.03 -0.70
N GLY A 78 2.54 -12.75 -0.84
CA GLY A 78 3.42 -12.27 -1.92
C GLY A 78 4.82 -11.84 -1.47
N ALA A 79 5.01 -11.52 -0.18
CA ALA A 79 6.25 -10.96 0.35
C ALA A 79 6.69 -11.61 1.67
N LEU A 80 6.20 -12.79 2.01
CA LEU A 80 6.52 -13.52 3.24
C LEU A 80 6.33 -12.66 4.51
N GLY A 81 5.29 -11.83 4.53
CA GLY A 81 5.02 -10.90 5.61
C GLY A 81 5.92 -9.66 5.66
N GLN A 82 6.91 -9.56 4.77
CA GLN A 82 7.83 -8.43 4.72
C GLN A 82 7.22 -7.27 3.96
N GLY A 83 7.30 -6.06 4.50
CA GLY A 83 6.77 -4.89 3.80
C GLY A 83 6.42 -3.73 4.71
N ARG A 84 5.67 -2.79 4.17
CA ARG A 84 5.15 -1.63 4.88
C ARG A 84 3.66 -1.50 4.63
N LEU A 85 2.90 -1.23 5.67
CA LEU A 85 1.46 -0.99 5.59
C LEU A 85 1.20 0.52 5.65
N LEU A 86 0.58 1.07 4.61
CA LEU A 86 0.12 2.45 4.58
C LEU A 86 -1.40 2.49 4.56
N LEU A 87 -2.02 3.02 5.59
CA LEU A 87 -3.43 3.34 5.64
C LEU A 87 -3.63 4.81 5.28
N ILE A 88 -4.51 5.09 4.34
CA ILE A 88 -4.89 6.46 3.95
C ILE A 88 -6.35 6.67 4.34
N GLY A 89 -6.60 7.65 5.21
CA GLY A 89 -7.94 7.89 5.71
C GLY A 89 -8.07 9.17 6.51
N SER A 90 -9.30 9.49 6.96
CA SER A 90 -9.59 10.71 7.72
C SER A 90 -10.00 10.46 9.17
N SER A 91 -10.43 9.27 9.50
CA SER A 91 -10.90 8.90 10.84
C SER A 91 -10.82 7.40 11.05
N LEU A 92 -10.86 6.97 12.29
CA LEU A 92 -10.97 5.58 12.71
C LEU A 92 -11.98 5.50 13.86
N SER A 93 -13.03 4.73 13.69
CA SER A 93 -14.00 4.43 14.73
C SER A 93 -13.39 3.54 15.83
N ALA A 94 -14.01 3.45 16.99
CA ALA A 94 -13.57 2.56 18.07
C ALA A 94 -13.51 1.09 17.61
N GLN A 95 -14.51 0.64 16.84
CA GLN A 95 -14.55 -0.71 16.28
C GLN A 95 -13.37 -0.98 15.35
N GLU A 96 -13.02 -0.03 14.48
CA GLU A 96 -11.90 -0.18 13.54
C GLU A 96 -10.56 -0.23 14.28
N ARG A 97 -10.39 0.60 15.31
CA ARG A 97 -9.17 0.61 16.14
C ARG A 97 -8.98 -0.73 16.86
N GLU A 98 -10.04 -1.27 17.43
CA GLU A 98 -9.99 -2.59 18.05
C GLU A 98 -9.73 -3.67 17.01
N GLY A 99 -10.41 -3.64 15.88
CA GLY A 99 -10.18 -4.57 14.78
C GLY A 99 -8.77 -4.51 14.23
N ILE A 100 -8.14 -3.33 14.14
CA ILE A 100 -6.74 -3.15 13.73
C ILE A 100 -5.81 -3.76 14.79
N ARG A 101 -5.99 -3.44 16.09
CA ARG A 101 -5.18 -4.04 17.16
C ARG A 101 -5.20 -5.56 17.14
N ASN A 102 -6.38 -6.14 16.95
CA ASN A 102 -6.56 -7.60 16.93
C ASN A 102 -5.89 -8.27 15.71
N ARG A 103 -5.71 -7.54 14.60
CA ARG A 103 -5.08 -8.06 13.38
C ARG A 103 -3.58 -7.83 13.33
N LEU A 104 -3.08 -6.78 13.96
CA LEU A 104 -1.65 -6.50 14.07
C LEU A 104 -1.06 -7.40 15.18
N GLY A 105 -0.52 -8.55 14.78
CA GLY A 105 0.27 -9.41 15.68
C GLY A 105 1.64 -8.78 15.99
N SER A 106 2.39 -9.41 16.89
CA SER A 106 3.73 -8.96 17.30
C SER A 106 4.72 -8.87 16.13
N ASP A 107 4.54 -9.69 15.11
CA ASP A 107 5.45 -9.79 13.96
C ASP A 107 4.95 -9.02 12.73
N ALA A 108 3.79 -8.35 12.86
CA ALA A 108 3.24 -7.54 11.76
C ALA A 108 4.10 -6.28 11.52
N PRO A 109 4.24 -5.84 10.27
CA PRO A 109 4.92 -4.58 10.00
C PRO A 109 4.17 -3.41 10.64
N PRO A 110 4.89 -2.35 11.06
CA PRO A 110 4.26 -1.20 11.70
C PRO A 110 3.26 -0.53 10.75
N LEU A 111 2.09 -0.18 11.28
CA LEU A 111 1.07 0.54 10.50
C LEU A 111 1.48 2.01 10.38
N LEU A 112 1.61 2.46 9.14
CA LEU A 112 1.80 3.86 8.79
C LEU A 112 0.45 4.45 8.40
N MET A 113 0.13 5.65 8.82
CA MET A 113 -1.11 6.30 8.43
C MET A 113 -0.88 7.71 7.90
N LEU A 114 -1.49 7.97 6.73
CA LEU A 114 -1.56 9.27 6.10
C LEU A 114 -2.97 9.83 6.29
N GLY A 115 -3.12 10.83 7.15
CA GLY A 115 -4.39 11.49 7.41
C GLY A 115 -4.76 12.47 6.30
N ILE A 116 -5.91 12.27 5.65
CA ILE A 116 -6.41 13.17 4.59
C ILE A 116 -7.64 13.92 5.07
N GLY A 117 -7.63 15.24 4.89
CA GLY A 117 -8.70 16.13 5.25
C GLY A 117 -8.23 17.35 6.02
N THR A 118 -9.20 18.13 6.49
CA THR A 118 -8.96 19.35 7.28
C THR A 118 -9.59 19.22 8.67
N ARG A 119 -9.09 19.99 9.62
CA ARG A 119 -9.64 20.05 10.99
C ARG A 119 -11.06 20.60 11.00
N ASP A 120 -11.34 21.57 10.13
CA ASP A 120 -12.65 22.21 10.05
C ASP A 120 -13.69 21.30 9.38
N GLY A 121 -13.24 20.26 8.71
CA GLY A 121 -14.09 19.38 7.92
C GLY A 121 -14.44 20.01 6.56
N ALA A 122 -15.09 19.21 5.73
CA ALA A 122 -15.67 19.68 4.49
C ALA A 122 -16.93 18.86 4.21
N PRO A 123 -17.98 19.47 3.62
CA PRO A 123 -19.19 18.76 3.30
C PRO A 123 -18.90 17.64 2.28
N VAL A 124 -19.52 16.50 2.49
CA VAL A 124 -19.48 15.39 1.54
C VAL A 124 -20.60 15.59 0.53
N VAL A 125 -20.27 15.47 -0.74
CA VAL A 125 -21.24 15.50 -1.83
C VAL A 125 -21.32 14.12 -2.48
N ASP A 126 -22.50 13.74 -2.93
CA ASP A 126 -22.72 12.55 -3.75
C ASP A 126 -22.24 12.77 -5.20
N GLU A 127 -22.42 11.77 -6.06
CA GLU A 127 -22.03 11.83 -7.47
C GLU A 127 -22.84 12.87 -8.28
N ASN A 128 -24.01 13.31 -7.76
CA ASN A 128 -24.89 14.30 -8.35
C ASN A 128 -24.59 15.71 -7.80
N GLY A 129 -23.60 15.86 -6.91
CA GLY A 129 -23.26 17.13 -6.27
C GLY A 129 -24.19 17.52 -5.12
N GLN A 130 -25.05 16.61 -4.64
CA GLN A 130 -25.92 16.86 -3.49
C GLN A 130 -25.17 16.61 -2.18
N LEU A 131 -25.42 17.48 -1.19
CA LEU A 131 -24.83 17.35 0.14
C LEU A 131 -25.38 16.11 0.85
N LEU A 132 -24.48 15.22 1.29
CA LEU A 132 -24.87 14.08 2.12
C LEU A 132 -25.25 14.58 3.52
N LYS A 133 -26.34 14.02 4.03
CA LYS A 133 -26.87 14.30 5.36
C LYS A 133 -26.81 13.03 6.21
N ASP A 134 -26.67 13.22 7.51
CA ASP A 134 -26.79 12.15 8.49
C ASP A 134 -28.27 11.74 8.71
N ASP A 135 -28.49 10.73 9.56
CA ASP A 135 -29.84 10.25 9.91
C ASP A 135 -30.70 11.30 10.59
N GLN A 136 -30.12 12.40 11.07
CA GLN A 136 -30.80 13.52 11.70
C GLN A 136 -31.05 14.69 10.73
N GLY A 137 -30.63 14.56 9.46
CA GLY A 137 -30.76 15.56 8.41
C GLY A 137 -29.71 16.67 8.44
N ALA A 138 -28.68 16.58 9.30
CA ALA A 138 -27.57 17.51 9.32
C ALA A 138 -26.55 17.18 8.22
N ILE A 139 -25.91 18.21 7.66
CA ILE A 139 -24.88 18.03 6.63
C ILE A 139 -23.69 17.28 7.21
N LEU A 140 -23.27 16.22 6.55
CA LEU A 140 -22.11 15.40 6.94
C LEU A 140 -20.83 16.20 6.70
N LEU A 141 -20.18 16.60 7.80
CA LEU A 141 -18.92 17.36 7.85
C LEU A 141 -17.81 16.54 8.53
N PRO A 142 -17.30 15.49 7.91
CA PRO A 142 -16.27 14.68 8.54
C PRO A 142 -14.99 15.54 8.75
N ARG A 143 -14.46 15.51 9.97
CA ARG A 143 -13.27 16.24 10.38
C ARG A 143 -12.08 15.32 10.49
N LEU A 144 -10.89 15.85 10.28
CA LEU A 144 -9.66 15.12 10.52
C LEU A 144 -9.20 15.38 11.98
N ASP A 145 -9.29 14.38 12.83
CA ASP A 145 -8.76 14.43 14.19
C ASP A 145 -7.32 13.88 14.23
N SER A 146 -6.37 14.72 13.80
CA SER A 146 -4.96 14.34 13.76
C SER A 146 -4.34 14.01 15.13
N PRO A 147 -4.66 14.69 16.25
CA PRO A 147 -4.15 14.33 17.57
C PRO A 147 -4.60 12.93 18.00
N ASP A 148 -5.88 12.63 17.85
CA ASP A 148 -6.46 11.35 18.24
C ASP A 148 -5.92 10.19 17.40
N LEU A 149 -5.84 10.35 16.07
CA LEU A 149 -5.24 9.36 15.17
C LEU A 149 -3.75 9.13 15.48
N ARG A 150 -3.00 10.19 15.80
CA ARG A 150 -1.59 10.08 16.17
C ARG A 150 -1.42 9.30 17.47
N SER A 151 -2.25 9.57 18.48
CA SER A 151 -2.22 8.85 19.75
C SER A 151 -2.45 7.36 19.53
N PHE A 152 -3.50 7.02 18.79
CA PHE A 152 -3.80 5.63 18.46
C PHE A 152 -2.65 4.93 17.72
N LEU A 153 -2.05 5.57 16.72
CA LEU A 153 -0.95 4.97 15.95
C LEU A 153 0.28 4.75 16.83
N LEU A 154 0.60 5.70 17.73
CA LEU A 154 1.71 5.55 18.68
C LEU A 154 1.47 4.38 19.64
N ASP A 155 0.26 4.19 20.13
CA ASP A 155 -0.11 3.08 21.03
C ASP A 155 0.14 1.70 20.39
N ILE A 156 -0.02 1.58 19.08
CA ILE A 156 0.21 0.32 18.35
C ILE A 156 1.59 0.25 17.67
N GLY A 157 2.53 1.14 18.03
CA GLY A 157 3.87 1.17 17.42
C GLY A 157 3.92 1.68 15.98
N GLY A 158 2.83 2.30 15.50
CA GLY A 158 2.72 2.87 14.17
C GLY A 158 3.20 4.32 14.07
N ARG A 159 3.05 4.92 12.90
CA ARG A 159 3.39 6.33 12.64
C ARG A 159 2.24 7.02 11.92
N TYR A 160 2.02 8.28 12.28
CA TYR A 160 1.01 9.14 11.67
C TYR A 160 1.63 10.40 11.06
N ARG A 161 1.19 10.77 9.87
CA ARG A 161 1.42 12.08 9.27
C ARG A 161 0.13 12.58 8.62
N GLN A 162 -0.08 13.90 8.66
CA GLN A 162 -1.14 14.53 7.87
C GLN A 162 -0.62 14.77 6.47
N ALA A 163 -1.47 14.48 5.46
CA ALA A 163 -1.15 14.72 4.06
C ALA A 163 -0.84 16.20 3.78
N ARG A 164 0.22 16.44 3.04
CA ARG A 164 0.69 17.75 2.62
C ARG A 164 0.69 17.84 1.10
N LEU A 165 0.88 19.03 0.57
CA LEU A 165 1.06 19.23 -0.88
C LEU A 165 2.47 18.81 -1.34
N ASP A 166 3.43 18.85 -0.42
CA ASP A 166 4.81 18.40 -0.64
C ASP A 166 5.00 16.92 -0.23
N ASP A 167 6.19 16.35 -0.47
CA ASP A 167 6.51 14.95 -0.14
C ASP A 167 7.09 14.75 1.26
N ASN A 168 7.09 15.80 2.10
CA ASN A 168 7.62 15.72 3.45
C ASN A 168 6.81 14.80 4.36
N ASP A 169 5.54 14.61 4.08
CA ASP A 169 4.67 13.63 4.75
C ASP A 169 5.11 12.20 4.46
N LEU A 170 5.37 11.86 3.19
CA LEU A 170 5.83 10.53 2.77
C LEU A 170 7.26 10.25 3.27
N ARG A 171 8.16 11.24 3.22
CA ARG A 171 9.51 11.13 3.82
C ARG A 171 9.43 10.95 5.32
N GLY A 172 8.58 11.72 6.01
CA GLY A 172 8.38 11.62 7.45
C GLY A 172 7.78 10.29 7.91
N LEU A 173 7.13 9.54 7.03
CA LEU A 173 6.71 8.16 7.25
C LEU A 173 7.81 7.14 6.88
N GLY A 174 8.92 7.57 6.28
CA GLY A 174 10.00 6.70 5.80
C GLY A 174 9.61 5.91 4.56
N LEU A 175 8.60 6.35 3.80
CA LEU A 175 8.10 5.62 2.63
C LEU A 175 8.97 5.84 1.39
N LEU A 176 9.66 6.98 1.30
CA LEU A 176 10.53 7.32 0.16
C LEU A 176 11.96 6.81 0.32
N ASP A 177 12.32 6.34 1.51
CA ASP A 177 13.63 5.73 1.74
C ASP A 177 13.67 4.36 1.05
N GLY A 178 14.65 4.16 0.16
CA GLY A 178 14.83 2.91 -0.57
C GLY A 178 15.02 1.70 0.37
N ALA A 179 14.89 0.50 -0.18
CA ALA A 179 15.01 -0.78 0.55
C ALA A 179 16.35 -0.95 1.30
N HIS A 180 17.34 -0.11 1.02
CA HIS A 180 18.65 -0.14 1.68
C HIS A 180 18.61 0.14 3.18
N HIS A 181 17.61 0.87 3.70
CA HIS A 181 17.47 1.15 5.13
C HIS A 181 16.73 0.08 5.92
N LEU A 182 16.02 -0.85 5.28
CA LEU A 182 15.43 -2.02 5.95
C LEU A 182 16.50 -3.08 6.31
N ARG A 183 17.74 -2.88 5.85
CA ARG A 183 18.88 -3.78 6.10
C ARG A 183 19.64 -3.53 7.41
N ALA A 184 19.28 -2.51 8.18
CA ALA A 184 20.02 -2.15 9.39
C ALA A 184 19.67 -2.99 10.63
N ASP A 185 18.57 -3.76 10.62
CA ASP A 185 18.25 -4.72 11.68
C ASP A 185 18.49 -6.16 11.21
N GLY A 186 19.74 -6.52 11.22
CA GLY A 186 20.32 -7.81 11.66
C GLY A 186 19.91 -9.14 11.02
N GLN A 187 19.07 -9.21 9.97
CA GLN A 187 18.87 -10.47 9.24
C GLN A 187 18.79 -10.22 7.74
N THR A 188 19.94 -10.31 7.09
CA THR A 188 20.06 -10.44 5.65
C THR A 188 19.54 -11.81 5.19
N GLN A 189 18.26 -11.96 4.97
CA GLN A 189 17.82 -12.93 3.97
C GLN A 189 18.11 -12.31 2.60
N ARG A 190 19.24 -12.70 2.00
CA ARG A 190 19.47 -12.54 0.58
C ARG A 190 18.33 -13.26 -0.11
N LEU A 191 17.46 -12.52 -0.77
CA LEU A 191 16.75 -13.06 -1.92
C LEU A 191 17.84 -13.38 -2.93
N ASP A 192 18.23 -14.64 -3.01
CA ASP A 192 19.06 -15.14 -4.09
C ASP A 192 18.22 -14.99 -5.36
N THR A 193 18.32 -13.85 -6.00
CA THR A 193 17.90 -13.71 -7.39
C THR A 193 18.74 -14.71 -8.16
N TRP A 194 18.09 -15.74 -8.67
CA TRP A 194 18.70 -16.70 -9.57
C TRP A 194 19.21 -15.94 -10.78
N ALA A 195 20.51 -15.58 -10.75
CA ALA A 195 21.17 -15.09 -11.94
C ALA A 195 21.36 -16.32 -12.84
N ASP A 196 20.57 -16.39 -13.91
CA ASP A 196 20.72 -17.43 -14.90
C ASP A 196 22.11 -17.29 -15.57
N GLN A 197 23.05 -18.11 -15.13
CA GLN A 197 24.39 -18.22 -15.69
C GLN A 197 24.54 -19.45 -16.59
N GLY A 198 23.44 -20.03 -17.03
CA GLY A 198 23.41 -21.22 -17.88
C GLY A 198 24.20 -21.06 -19.19
N TYR A 199 24.41 -19.84 -19.69
CA TYR A 199 25.21 -19.56 -20.86
C TYR A 199 26.69 -19.98 -20.72
N TRP A 200 27.24 -20.03 -19.50
CA TRP A 200 28.60 -20.54 -19.28
C TRP A 200 28.74 -22.04 -19.57
N LEU A 201 27.65 -22.80 -19.47
CA LEU A 201 27.62 -24.22 -19.83
C LEU A 201 27.64 -24.45 -21.36
N LEU A 202 27.28 -23.44 -22.16
CA LEU A 202 27.35 -23.54 -23.61
C LEU A 202 28.78 -23.66 -24.14
N LEU A 203 29.75 -23.01 -23.49
CA LEU A 203 31.16 -23.07 -23.89
C LEU A 203 31.76 -24.50 -23.81
N PRO A 204 31.67 -25.23 -22.71
CA PRO A 204 32.16 -26.61 -22.64
C PRO A 204 31.36 -27.55 -23.54
N LEU A 205 30.05 -27.29 -23.74
CA LEU A 205 29.20 -28.12 -24.61
C LEU A 205 29.58 -27.95 -26.09
N LEU A 206 29.90 -26.72 -26.52
CA LEU A 206 30.44 -26.41 -27.86
C LEU A 206 31.80 -27.07 -28.09
N LEU A 207 32.67 -27.03 -27.08
CA LEU A 207 33.99 -27.70 -27.15
C LEU A 207 33.83 -29.23 -27.27
N LEU A 208 32.92 -29.85 -26.53
CA LEU A 208 32.62 -31.28 -26.65
C LEU A 208 32.04 -31.62 -28.02
N ALA A 209 31.14 -30.83 -28.55
CA ALA A 209 30.57 -31.02 -29.89
C ALA A 209 31.63 -30.89 -31.00
N ALA A 210 32.56 -29.89 -30.86
CA ALA A 210 33.66 -29.72 -31.78
C ALA A 210 34.67 -30.89 -31.73
N CYS A 211 34.93 -31.43 -30.54
CA CYS A 211 35.78 -32.64 -30.40
C CYS A 211 35.12 -33.90 -30.98
N ALA A 212 33.82 -34.06 -30.84
CA ALA A 212 33.07 -35.16 -31.41
C ALA A 212 33.03 -35.10 -32.97
N GLY A 213 32.86 -33.88 -33.53
CA GLY A 213 32.88 -33.68 -35.00
C GLY A 213 34.26 -33.88 -35.64
N ARG A 214 35.38 -33.70 -34.89
CA ARG A 214 36.76 -33.89 -35.40
C ARG A 214 37.17 -35.35 -35.56
N ARG A 215 36.42 -36.31 -34.96
CA ARG A 215 36.76 -37.73 -35.01
C ARG A 215 36.08 -38.52 -36.13
N GLY A 216 35.46 -37.88 -37.10
CA GLY A 216 35.01 -38.55 -38.34
C GLY A 216 34.09 -39.78 -38.09
N TRP A 217 33.18 -39.68 -37.17
CA TRP A 217 32.14 -40.65 -36.95
C TRP A 217 30.84 -40.19 -37.63
N LEU A 218 30.87 -40.22 -38.95
CA LEU A 218 29.73 -40.33 -39.84
C LEU A 218 30.23 -41.10 -41.05
#